data_fd74704a2f893ecc88b6e91a33c4b108
#
_entry.id   fd74704a2f893ecc88b6e91a33c4b108
#
_cell.length_a   1.000
_cell.length_b   1.000
_cell.length_c   1.000
_cell.angle_alpha   90.00
_cell.angle_beta   90.00
_cell.angle_gamma   90.00
#
_symmetry.space_group_name_H-M   'P 1'
#
loop_
_entity.id
_entity.type
_entity.pdbx_description
1 polymer ?
#
loop_
_entity_poly.entity_id
_entity_poly.type
_entity_poly.pdbx_seq_one_letter_code
_entity_poly.pdbx_strand_id
1 'polypeptide(L)'
;DLAMMGAEPQYLSCSVIIEEGFSIKDLTTIVRSMAKELKHSGARIVCGDTKVVPKGCADGLFINTSGIGRILRPNISAANVTVGDAIIVSRDIGCHGAAILMAREGLTLESALQSDCATLWPIVEQLIAANIPIHAMRDATRGGPPSRRRAGGFDHPDLPGHTSSPRAGRSRAV
;
A
#
# COMPACT_ATOMS: atom_id res chain seq x y z
N ASP A 1 6.00 1.59 -2.73
CA ASP A 1 6.32 3.01 -2.52
C ASP A 1 7.50 3.47 -3.38
N LEU A 2 8.69 2.81 -3.32
CA LEU A 2 9.87 3.23 -4.10
C LEU A 2 9.59 3.30 -5.61
N ALA A 3 8.91 2.30 -6.17
CA ALA A 3 8.53 2.29 -7.57
C ALA A 3 7.68 3.51 -7.97
N MET A 4 6.81 4.00 -7.08
CA MET A 4 5.96 5.17 -7.34
C MET A 4 6.77 6.48 -7.46
N MET A 5 7.99 6.47 -6.97
CA MET A 5 8.95 7.58 -7.10
C MET A 5 9.87 7.41 -8.32
N GLY A 6 9.67 6.41 -9.15
CA GLY A 6 10.56 6.06 -10.26
C GLY A 6 11.91 5.52 -9.80
N ALA A 7 11.95 4.94 -8.60
CA ALA A 7 13.16 4.41 -7.98
C ALA A 7 13.19 2.87 -8.03
N GLU A 8 14.33 2.34 -8.52
CA GLU A 8 14.66 0.93 -8.44
C GLU A 8 14.88 0.52 -6.98
N PRO A 9 14.10 -0.41 -6.42
CA PRO A 9 14.30 -0.87 -5.05
C PRO A 9 15.63 -1.59 -4.90
N GLN A 10 16.44 -1.21 -3.90
CA GLN A 10 17.76 -1.83 -3.67
C GLN A 10 17.87 -2.47 -2.29
N TYR A 11 17.63 -1.69 -1.25
CA TYR A 11 17.85 -2.11 0.12
C TYR A 11 16.64 -1.82 0.98
N LEU A 12 16.31 -2.75 1.88
CA LEU A 12 15.24 -2.62 2.85
C LEU A 12 15.80 -2.87 4.26
N SER A 13 15.27 -2.15 5.22
CA SER A 13 15.27 -2.57 6.62
C SER A 13 13.96 -3.30 6.93
N CYS A 14 13.99 -4.22 7.88
CA CYS A 14 12.80 -4.96 8.32
C CYS A 14 12.78 -5.07 9.83
N SER A 15 11.80 -4.44 10.47
CA SER A 15 11.55 -4.57 11.90
C SER A 15 10.37 -5.50 12.14
N VAL A 16 10.52 -6.41 13.08
CA VAL A 16 9.52 -7.42 13.40
C VAL A 16 9.20 -7.40 14.89
N ILE A 17 7.92 -7.24 15.24
CA ILE A 17 7.43 -7.39 16.61
C ILE A 17 6.58 -8.65 16.66
N ILE A 18 6.96 -9.57 17.53
CA ILE A 18 6.35 -10.91 17.65
C ILE A 18 5.72 -11.01 19.03
N GLU A 19 4.44 -11.36 19.09
CA GLU A 19 3.78 -11.67 20.34
C GLU A 19 4.23 -13.05 20.87
N GLU A 20 4.43 -13.16 22.17
CA GLU A 20 4.74 -14.43 22.82
C GLU A 20 3.68 -15.48 22.51
N GLY A 21 4.11 -16.67 22.11
CA GLY A 21 3.24 -17.77 21.68
C GLY A 21 2.91 -17.77 20.19
N PHE A 22 3.40 -16.80 19.40
CA PHE A 22 3.22 -16.85 17.95
C PHE A 22 3.88 -18.10 17.33
N SER A 23 3.18 -18.74 16.41
CA SER A 23 3.61 -20.01 15.81
C SER A 23 4.89 -19.84 14.96
N ILE A 24 5.92 -20.61 15.29
CA ILE A 24 7.17 -20.65 14.49
C ILE A 24 6.89 -21.13 13.04
N LYS A 25 5.93 -22.05 12.87
CA LYS A 25 5.54 -22.51 11.53
C LYS A 25 4.96 -21.38 10.70
N ASP A 26 4.08 -20.56 11.29
CA ASP A 26 3.47 -19.43 10.59
C ASP A 26 4.48 -18.33 10.32
N LEU A 27 5.34 -18.03 11.29
CA LEU A 27 6.47 -17.11 11.09
C LEU A 27 7.36 -17.55 9.92
N THR A 28 7.70 -18.84 9.84
CA THR A 28 8.49 -19.39 8.73
C THR A 28 7.79 -19.23 7.39
N THR A 29 6.48 -19.42 7.35
CA THR A 29 5.67 -19.25 6.14
C THR A 29 5.67 -17.81 5.67
N ILE A 30 5.50 -16.87 6.61
CA ILE A 30 5.53 -15.42 6.33
C ILE A 30 6.91 -15.01 5.80
N VAL A 31 8.00 -15.41 6.46
CA VAL A 31 9.37 -15.08 6.02
C VAL A 31 9.67 -15.63 4.63
N ARG A 32 9.21 -16.84 4.31
CA ARG A 32 9.35 -17.42 2.96
C ARG A 32 8.57 -16.62 1.93
N SER A 33 7.37 -16.16 2.26
CA SER A 33 6.57 -15.28 1.39
C SER A 33 7.30 -13.94 1.14
N MET A 34 7.84 -13.32 2.19
CA MET A 34 8.65 -12.10 2.06
C MET A 34 9.86 -12.32 1.15
N ALA A 35 10.59 -13.43 1.33
CA ALA A 35 11.75 -13.77 0.49
C ALA A 35 11.37 -13.94 -0.99
N LYS A 36 10.17 -14.45 -1.28
CA LYS A 36 9.64 -14.56 -2.65
C LYS A 36 9.39 -13.17 -3.26
N GLU A 37 8.74 -12.27 -2.51
CA GLU A 37 8.47 -10.91 -2.99
C GLU A 37 9.76 -10.09 -3.18
N LEU A 38 10.76 -10.28 -2.33
CA LEU A 38 12.07 -9.66 -2.51
C LEU A 38 12.74 -10.06 -3.82
N LYS A 39 12.61 -11.33 -4.24
CA LYS A 39 13.12 -11.78 -5.54
C LYS A 39 12.42 -11.09 -6.71
N HIS A 40 11.12 -10.84 -6.61
CA HIS A 40 10.36 -10.14 -7.64
C HIS A 40 10.73 -8.65 -7.73
N SER A 41 11.00 -8.01 -6.60
CA SER A 41 11.38 -6.60 -6.57
C SER A 41 12.87 -6.34 -6.86
N GLY A 42 13.71 -7.37 -6.79
CA GLY A 42 15.17 -7.23 -6.85
C GLY A 42 15.81 -6.63 -5.59
N ALA A 43 15.03 -6.26 -4.59
CA ALA A 43 15.50 -5.66 -3.35
C ALA A 43 16.06 -6.71 -2.37
N ARG A 44 16.89 -6.25 -1.44
CA ARG A 44 17.46 -7.08 -0.37
C ARG A 44 17.25 -6.44 1.00
N ILE A 45 16.84 -7.24 1.98
CA ILE A 45 16.87 -6.82 3.38
C ILE A 45 18.33 -6.85 3.86
N VAL A 46 18.83 -5.73 4.31
CA VAL A 46 20.23 -5.55 4.74
C VAL A 46 20.38 -5.30 6.24
N CYS A 47 19.33 -4.89 6.91
CA CYS A 47 19.28 -4.71 8.36
C CYS A 47 17.86 -4.85 8.87
N GLY A 48 17.71 -4.94 10.18
CA GLY A 48 16.41 -5.00 10.82
C GLY A 48 16.57 -5.24 12.32
N ASP A 49 15.45 -5.38 12.99
CA ASP A 49 15.37 -5.71 14.40
C ASP A 49 14.19 -6.64 14.65
N THR A 50 14.32 -7.49 15.67
CA THR A 50 13.26 -8.38 16.11
C THR A 50 13.03 -8.22 17.60
N LYS A 51 11.80 -7.91 17.99
CA LYS A 51 11.40 -7.82 19.38
C LYS A 51 10.26 -8.81 19.68
N VAL A 52 10.43 -9.59 20.72
CA VAL A 52 9.36 -10.38 21.30
C VAL A 52 8.70 -9.58 22.42
N VAL A 53 7.38 -9.50 22.42
CA VAL A 53 6.58 -8.82 23.44
C VAL A 53 5.67 -9.80 24.16
N PRO A 54 5.28 -9.52 25.43
CA PRO A 54 4.37 -10.40 26.16
C PRO A 54 3.03 -10.59 25.46
N LYS A 55 2.34 -11.69 25.77
CA LYS A 55 1.00 -11.97 25.26
C LYS A 55 0.02 -10.84 25.60
N GLY A 56 -0.77 -10.40 24.63
CA GLY A 56 -1.71 -9.28 24.76
C GLY A 56 -1.10 -7.89 24.48
N CYS A 57 0.22 -7.82 24.21
CA CYS A 57 0.89 -6.56 23.87
C CYS A 57 1.00 -6.30 22.35
N ALA A 58 0.60 -7.26 21.53
CA ALA A 58 0.56 -7.13 20.08
C ALA A 58 -0.61 -7.97 19.53
N ASP A 59 -0.93 -7.82 18.26
CA ASP A 59 -1.91 -8.66 17.54
C ASP A 59 -1.13 -9.71 16.73
N GLY A 60 -0.49 -10.62 17.43
CA GLY A 60 0.32 -11.69 16.88
C GLY A 60 1.65 -11.26 16.28
N LEU A 61 1.64 -10.57 15.14
CA LEU A 61 2.85 -10.19 14.42
C LEU A 61 2.70 -8.84 13.73
N PHE A 62 3.63 -7.91 13.98
CA PHE A 62 3.78 -6.68 13.21
C PHE A 62 5.09 -6.70 12.43
N ILE A 63 5.02 -6.33 11.16
CA ILE A 63 6.18 -6.19 10.27
C ILE A 63 6.18 -4.78 9.71
N ASN A 64 7.29 -4.09 9.88
CA ASN A 64 7.51 -2.78 9.28
C ASN A 64 8.77 -2.79 8.41
N THR A 65 8.66 -2.25 7.21
CA THR A 65 9.79 -2.14 6.28
C THR A 65 10.00 -0.70 5.86
N SER A 66 11.28 -0.31 5.74
CA SER A 66 11.67 0.94 5.10
C SER A 66 12.66 0.63 3.99
N GLY A 67 12.62 1.40 2.90
CA GLY A 67 13.41 1.09 1.72
C GLY A 67 14.19 2.26 1.17
N ILE A 68 15.31 1.93 0.53
CA ILE A 68 16.16 2.86 -0.24
C ILE A 68 16.27 2.31 -1.66
N GLY A 69 16.17 3.20 -2.63
CA GLY A 69 16.30 2.85 -4.05
C GLY A 69 17.03 3.93 -4.84
N ARG A 70 17.47 3.55 -6.03
CA ARG A 70 18.11 4.46 -6.97
C ARG A 70 17.04 5.06 -7.89
N ILE A 71 16.92 6.37 -7.93
CA ILE A 71 15.98 7.04 -8.84
C ILE A 71 16.47 6.87 -10.28
N LEU A 72 15.70 6.16 -11.10
CA LEU A 72 15.95 5.99 -12.53
C LEU A 72 15.16 7.00 -13.36
N ARG A 73 13.98 7.39 -12.90
CA ARG A 73 13.14 8.43 -13.53
C ARG A 73 12.83 9.51 -12.49
N PRO A 74 13.50 10.67 -12.55
CA PRO A 74 13.19 11.78 -11.66
C PRO A 74 11.90 12.50 -12.07
N ASN A 75 11.42 13.40 -11.21
CA ASN A 75 10.29 14.30 -11.45
C ASN A 75 8.92 13.62 -11.61
N ILE A 76 8.73 12.42 -11.02
CA ILE A 76 7.41 11.83 -10.90
C ILE A 76 6.74 12.44 -9.67
N SER A 77 5.71 13.26 -9.88
CA SER A 77 5.03 14.00 -8.82
C SER A 77 3.60 14.33 -9.20
N ALA A 78 2.70 14.34 -8.22
CA ALA A 78 1.32 14.77 -8.42
C ALA A 78 1.21 16.21 -8.92
N ALA A 79 2.23 17.05 -8.69
CA ALA A 79 2.29 18.43 -9.19
C ALA A 79 2.49 18.50 -10.71
N ASN A 80 2.95 17.43 -11.34
CA ASN A 80 3.21 17.39 -12.78
C ASN A 80 2.02 16.88 -13.60
N VAL A 81 0.91 16.54 -12.95
CA VAL A 81 -0.30 16.08 -13.65
C VAL A 81 -0.94 17.23 -14.40
N THR A 82 -1.23 17.02 -15.68
CA THR A 82 -1.82 18.02 -16.57
C THR A 82 -3.18 17.55 -17.13
N VAL A 83 -3.95 18.52 -17.60
CA VAL A 83 -5.21 18.21 -18.29
C VAL A 83 -4.91 17.50 -19.60
N GLY A 84 -5.54 16.37 -19.83
CA GLY A 84 -5.29 15.51 -20.98
C GLY A 84 -4.43 14.30 -20.69
N ASP A 85 -3.88 14.16 -19.48
CA ASP A 85 -3.16 12.96 -19.07
C ASP A 85 -4.09 11.74 -19.06
N ALA A 86 -3.60 10.62 -19.56
CA ALA A 86 -4.27 9.34 -19.47
C ALA A 86 -4.10 8.75 -18.06
N ILE A 87 -5.20 8.27 -17.47
CA ILE A 87 -5.18 7.56 -16.20
C ILE A 87 -5.14 6.06 -16.50
N ILE A 88 -4.10 5.39 -16.02
CA ILE A 88 -3.90 3.96 -16.20
C ILE A 88 -3.91 3.28 -14.83
N VAL A 89 -4.63 2.17 -14.73
CA VAL A 89 -4.71 1.34 -13.53
C VAL A 89 -4.05 0.00 -13.84
N SER A 90 -3.12 -0.44 -13.00
CA SER A 90 -2.36 -1.68 -13.24
C SER A 90 -3.19 -2.95 -13.04
N ARG A 91 -4.18 -2.91 -12.14
CA ARG A 91 -5.08 -4.02 -11.78
C ARG A 91 -6.35 -3.47 -11.10
N ASP A 92 -7.17 -4.38 -10.60
CA ASP A 92 -8.32 -4.05 -9.75
C ASP A 92 -7.87 -3.23 -8.53
N ILE A 93 -8.77 -2.40 -8.01
CA ILE A 93 -8.51 -1.53 -6.87
C ILE A 93 -9.53 -1.84 -5.77
N GLY A 94 -9.05 -1.96 -4.52
CA GLY A 94 -9.90 -2.16 -3.35
C GLY A 94 -10.18 -3.62 -2.99
N CYS A 95 -9.64 -4.57 -3.73
CA CYS A 95 -9.84 -6.00 -3.46
C CYS A 95 -9.16 -6.46 -2.17
N HIS A 96 -8.04 -5.84 -1.75
CA HIS A 96 -7.34 -6.24 -0.53
C HIS A 96 -8.20 -6.11 0.71
N GLY A 97 -8.87 -4.97 0.89
CA GLY A 97 -9.75 -4.74 2.05
C GLY A 97 -10.88 -5.76 2.14
N ALA A 98 -11.51 -6.07 1.02
CA ALA A 98 -12.56 -7.08 0.95
C ALA A 98 -12.02 -8.50 1.22
N ALA A 99 -10.85 -8.84 0.67
CA ALA A 99 -10.21 -10.14 0.91
C ALA A 99 -9.86 -10.34 2.40
N ILE A 100 -9.36 -9.30 3.08
CA ILE A 100 -9.07 -9.34 4.52
C ILE A 100 -10.35 -9.48 5.34
N LEU A 101 -11.40 -8.73 5.01
CA LEU A 101 -12.68 -8.82 5.71
C LEU A 101 -13.26 -10.24 5.61
N MET A 102 -13.27 -10.81 4.41
CA MET A 102 -13.72 -12.18 4.18
C MET A 102 -12.93 -13.20 5.01
N ALA A 103 -11.61 -13.07 5.03
CA ALA A 103 -10.74 -13.96 5.78
C ALA A 103 -10.98 -13.86 7.30
N ARG A 104 -11.27 -12.67 7.83
CA ARG A 104 -11.54 -12.45 9.26
C ARG A 104 -12.92 -12.95 9.69
N GLU A 105 -13.93 -12.69 8.89
CA GLU A 105 -15.33 -13.04 9.20
C GLU A 105 -15.70 -14.48 8.77
N GLY A 106 -14.78 -15.24 8.20
CA GLY A 106 -15.02 -16.57 7.68
C GLY A 106 -16.08 -16.60 6.57
N LEU A 107 -16.29 -15.49 5.87
CA LEU A 107 -17.27 -15.39 4.81
C LEU A 107 -16.73 -16.06 3.54
N THR A 108 -17.41 -17.10 3.09
CA THR A 108 -17.19 -17.70 1.77
C THR A 108 -18.09 -17.05 0.75
N LEU A 109 -17.54 -16.16 -0.08
CA LEU A 109 -18.20 -15.75 -1.31
C LEU A 109 -17.91 -16.77 -2.41
N GLU A 110 -18.87 -17.03 -3.27
CA GLU A 110 -18.69 -17.89 -4.46
C GLU A 110 -17.69 -17.32 -5.49
N SER A 111 -17.10 -16.16 -5.22
CA SER A 111 -16.08 -15.53 -6.04
C SER A 111 -14.69 -15.73 -5.46
N ALA A 112 -13.72 -16.06 -6.32
CA ALA A 112 -12.30 -16.14 -5.98
C ALA A 112 -11.68 -14.73 -5.82
N LEU A 113 -12.23 -13.92 -4.88
CA LEU A 113 -11.70 -12.60 -4.61
C LEU A 113 -10.30 -12.72 -4.01
N GLN A 114 -9.31 -12.23 -4.74
CA GLN A 114 -7.92 -12.20 -4.30
C GLN A 114 -7.50 -10.76 -3.96
N SER A 115 -6.51 -10.64 -3.06
CA SER A 115 -5.87 -9.36 -2.78
C SER A 115 -5.24 -8.76 -4.05
N ASP A 116 -5.43 -7.47 -4.24
CA ASP A 116 -4.80 -6.66 -5.30
C ASP A 116 -3.39 -6.16 -4.94
N CYS A 117 -2.85 -6.56 -3.78
CA CYS A 117 -1.46 -6.28 -3.42
C CYS A 117 -0.50 -6.99 -4.38
N ALA A 118 0.43 -6.23 -4.96
CA ALA A 118 1.43 -6.75 -5.88
C ALA A 118 2.73 -5.93 -5.84
N THR A 119 3.83 -6.58 -6.19
CA THR A 119 5.10 -5.89 -6.45
C THR A 119 5.01 -5.16 -7.79
N LEU A 120 5.05 -3.83 -7.77
CA LEU A 120 4.83 -2.98 -8.95
C LEU A 120 6.11 -2.62 -9.70
N TRP A 121 7.29 -2.84 -9.11
CA TRP A 121 8.56 -2.48 -9.73
C TRP A 121 8.73 -3.05 -11.15
N PRO A 122 8.44 -4.32 -11.46
CA PRO A 122 8.62 -4.86 -12.81
C PRO A 122 7.79 -4.14 -13.89
N ILE A 123 6.61 -3.62 -13.53
CA ILE A 123 5.79 -2.82 -14.45
C ILE A 123 6.42 -1.45 -14.66
N VAL A 124 6.82 -0.79 -13.57
CA VAL A 124 7.43 0.55 -13.62
C VAL A 124 8.76 0.51 -14.38
N GLU A 125 9.58 -0.52 -14.16
CA GLU A 125 10.83 -0.71 -14.88
C GLU A 125 10.62 -0.79 -16.39
N GLN A 126 9.62 -1.53 -16.85
CA GLN A 126 9.27 -1.63 -18.28
C GLN A 126 8.81 -0.28 -18.84
N LEU A 127 8.00 0.47 -18.10
CA LEU A 127 7.56 1.80 -18.53
C LEU A 127 8.76 2.77 -18.67
N ILE A 128 9.69 2.72 -17.73
CA ILE A 128 10.93 3.51 -17.77
C ILE A 128 11.81 3.09 -18.95
N ALA A 129 12.01 1.79 -19.15
CA ALA A 129 12.81 1.25 -20.24
C ALA A 129 12.22 1.61 -21.63
N ALA A 130 10.91 1.62 -21.75
CA ALA A 130 10.20 2.04 -22.96
C ALA A 130 10.15 3.57 -23.13
N ASN A 131 10.77 4.32 -22.22
CA ASN A 131 10.78 5.79 -22.20
C ASN A 131 9.37 6.41 -22.26
N ILE A 132 8.38 5.76 -21.67
CA ILE A 132 7.01 6.28 -21.58
C ILE A 132 7.02 7.54 -20.69
N PRO A 133 6.43 8.67 -21.13
CA PRO A 133 6.29 9.84 -20.26
C PRO A 133 5.36 9.54 -19.11
N ILE A 134 5.84 9.74 -17.87
CA ILE A 134 5.08 9.52 -16.65
C ILE A 134 5.12 10.81 -15.85
N HIS A 135 3.96 11.42 -15.61
CA HIS A 135 3.84 12.62 -14.81
C HIS A 135 3.70 12.30 -13.31
N ALA A 136 2.87 11.31 -12.99
CA ALA A 136 2.67 10.88 -11.61
C ALA A 136 2.41 9.37 -11.53
N MET A 137 2.78 8.78 -10.42
CA MET A 137 2.37 7.43 -10.02
C MET A 137 1.92 7.44 -8.56
N ARG A 138 1.01 6.54 -8.21
CA ARG A 138 0.56 6.37 -6.84
C ARG A 138 0.06 4.94 -6.63
N ASP A 139 0.43 4.37 -5.49
CA ASP A 139 -0.23 3.20 -4.95
C ASP A 139 -1.61 3.60 -4.35
N ALA A 140 -2.59 2.74 -4.48
CA ALA A 140 -3.93 2.99 -3.98
C ALA A 140 -4.15 2.47 -2.54
N THR A 141 -3.09 2.31 -1.77
CA THR A 141 -3.08 1.71 -0.42
C THR A 141 -3.99 2.46 0.56
N ARG A 142 -4.07 3.80 0.45
CA ARG A 142 -4.95 4.62 1.29
C ARG A 142 -5.64 5.69 0.46
N GLY A 143 -6.97 5.79 0.60
CA GLY A 143 -7.78 6.82 -0.06
C GLY A 143 -8.06 6.58 -1.54
N GLY A 144 -7.75 5.40 -2.09
CA GLY A 144 -8.02 5.05 -3.48
C GLY A 144 -7.27 5.90 -4.52
N PRO A 145 -7.73 5.91 -5.78
CA PRO A 145 -7.18 6.78 -6.81
C PRO A 145 -7.21 8.23 -6.37
N PRO A 146 -6.22 9.06 -6.75
CA PRO A 146 -6.18 10.46 -6.34
C PRO A 146 -7.45 11.17 -6.80
N SER A 147 -8.33 11.49 -5.86
CA SER A 147 -9.44 12.39 -6.14
C SER A 147 -8.87 13.80 -6.21
N ARG A 148 -9.20 14.54 -7.25
CA ARG A 148 -8.83 15.95 -7.44
C ARG A 148 -9.27 16.90 -6.30
N ARG A 149 -9.97 16.40 -5.29
CA ARG A 149 -10.52 17.20 -4.18
C ARG A 149 -9.48 17.90 -3.29
N ARG A 150 -8.17 17.68 -3.49
CA ARG A 150 -7.12 18.39 -2.70
C ARG A 150 -6.29 19.40 -3.46
N ALA A 151 -6.50 19.58 -4.75
CA ALA A 151 -5.71 20.53 -5.56
C ALA A 151 -6.53 21.69 -6.16
N GLY A 152 -7.66 22.05 -5.58
CA GLY A 152 -8.49 23.17 -6.07
C GLY A 152 -9.94 22.73 -6.24
N GLY A 153 -10.85 23.41 -5.54
CA GLY A 153 -12.26 23.10 -5.49
C GLY A 153 -12.89 22.98 -6.88
N PHE A 154 -13.38 21.80 -7.17
CA PHE A 154 -14.42 21.57 -8.15
C PHE A 154 -15.52 20.79 -7.45
N ASP A 155 -16.57 21.50 -7.10
CA ASP A 155 -17.85 20.90 -6.78
C ASP A 155 -18.44 20.29 -8.05
N HIS A 156 -18.64 18.97 -8.04
CA HIS A 156 -19.47 18.31 -9.03
C HIS A 156 -20.89 18.24 -8.44
N PRO A 157 -21.90 18.86 -9.06
CA PRO A 157 -23.24 19.03 -8.44
C PRO A 157 -24.13 17.79 -8.45
N ASP A 158 -23.73 16.66 -9.06
CA ASP A 158 -24.66 15.56 -9.31
C ASP A 158 -24.13 14.19 -8.86
N LEU A 159 -24.06 13.97 -7.54
CA LEU A 159 -24.13 12.61 -6.96
C LEU A 159 -25.03 12.68 -5.71
N PRO A 160 -26.25 12.07 -5.72
CA PRO A 160 -27.12 12.01 -4.56
C PRO A 160 -26.57 11.02 -3.53
N GLY A 161 -26.44 11.47 -2.29
CA GLY A 161 -26.42 10.63 -1.11
C GLY A 161 -25.13 10.47 -0.35
N HIS A 162 -24.60 11.54 0.24
CA HIS A 162 -23.92 11.45 1.52
C HIS A 162 -24.34 12.63 2.40
N THR A 163 -25.33 12.40 3.25
CA THR A 163 -25.70 13.33 4.32
C THR A 163 -24.60 13.32 5.37
N SER A 164 -23.96 14.47 5.56
CA SER A 164 -23.07 14.72 6.70
C SER A 164 -23.90 14.71 7.98
N SER A 165 -23.61 13.81 8.91
CA SER A 165 -24.12 13.86 10.27
C SER A 165 -23.55 15.07 11.02
N PRO A 166 -24.35 15.80 11.82
CA PRO A 166 -23.88 16.96 12.57
C PRO A 166 -22.97 16.52 13.72
N ARG A 167 -21.85 17.20 13.88
CA ARG A 167 -20.95 17.04 15.03
C ARG A 167 -21.71 17.42 16.32
N ALA A 168 -21.84 16.46 17.22
CA ALA A 168 -22.31 16.71 18.58
C ALA A 168 -21.34 17.65 19.29
N GLY A 169 -21.93 18.70 19.92
CA GLY A 169 -21.21 19.73 20.62
C GLY A 169 -20.47 19.20 21.86
N ARG A 170 -19.27 19.70 22.10
CA ARG A 170 -18.53 19.52 23.35
C ARG A 170 -19.22 20.37 24.43
N SER A 171 -19.81 19.73 25.41
CA SER A 171 -20.13 20.37 26.68
C SER A 171 -18.86 20.49 27.53
N ARG A 172 -18.52 21.71 27.94
CA ARG A 172 -17.59 21.98 29.06
C ARG A 172 -18.27 21.55 30.36
N ALA A 173 -17.55 20.80 31.17
CA ALA A 173 -17.84 20.70 32.59
C ALA A 173 -16.59 21.13 33.37
N VAL A 174 -16.86 21.85 34.42
CA VAL A 174 -16.07 22.50 35.46
C VAL A 174 -15.06 21.51 36.11
#